data_446eed07c92694171788c40491ae667c
#
_entry.id   446eed07c92694171788c40491ae667c
#
_cell.length_a   1.000
_cell.length_b   1.000
_cell.length_c   1.000
_cell.angle_alpha   90.00
_cell.angle_beta   90.00
_cell.angle_gamma   90.00
#
_symmetry.space_group_name_H-M   'P 1'
#
loop_
_entity.id
_entity.type
_entity.pdbx_description
1 polymer ?
#
loop_
_entity_poly.entity_id
_entity_poly.type
_entity_poly.pdbx_seq_one_letter_code
_entity_poly.pdbx_strand_id
1 'polypeptide(L)'
;MSLVRTEPDKARSLLIDFSNYYRQTLSDSDTLTTLEHEVEQGTRYINLMQARYGDGRLRVSVDIDFEVRDSLVPPFILQPLLENCIKHAQRETEPLSIHVRAFETDDGLEIIVEDDGIGMSEEVCAHLFEQHRREEPESITADGSVKRGCGLALFNVLQRIHFFYGEDSGMRVKSQEGVGTQVIVELNGEPHEPAPLTA
;
A
#
# COMPACT_ATOMS: atom_id res chain seq x y z
N MET A 1 -0.03 -26.79 -11.18
CA MET A 1 0.35 -26.73 -12.63
C MET A 1 1.03 -25.40 -12.88
N SER A 2 2.12 -25.36 -13.67
CA SER A 2 2.87 -24.12 -13.92
C SER A 2 2.19 -23.29 -15.02
N LEU A 3 1.85 -22.03 -14.73
CA LEU A 3 1.21 -21.09 -15.67
C LEU A 3 1.99 -20.98 -17.00
N VAL A 4 3.31 -21.13 -16.94
CA VAL A 4 4.20 -21.15 -18.14
C VAL A 4 3.84 -22.26 -19.14
N ARG A 5 3.25 -23.38 -18.69
CA ARG A 5 2.85 -24.48 -19.56
C ARG A 5 1.41 -24.38 -20.06
N THR A 6 0.53 -23.77 -19.28
CA THR A 6 -0.91 -23.70 -19.59
C THR A 6 -1.29 -22.43 -20.34
N GLU A 7 -0.64 -21.31 -20.01
CA GLU A 7 -0.93 -19.98 -20.55
C GLU A 7 0.38 -19.18 -20.74
N PRO A 8 1.22 -19.53 -21.74
CA PRO A 8 2.56 -18.94 -21.88
C PRO A 8 2.55 -17.44 -22.15
N ASP A 9 1.57 -16.92 -22.87
CA ASP A 9 1.45 -15.49 -23.16
C ASP A 9 1.10 -14.70 -21.89
N LYS A 10 0.21 -15.22 -21.05
CA LYS A 10 -0.13 -14.65 -19.75
C LYS A 10 1.06 -14.70 -18.79
N ALA A 11 1.80 -15.80 -18.77
CA ALA A 11 3.02 -15.92 -17.99
C ALA A 11 4.08 -14.90 -18.42
N ARG A 12 4.22 -14.65 -19.72
CA ARG A 12 5.14 -13.65 -20.28
C ARG A 12 4.74 -12.23 -19.90
N SER A 13 3.45 -11.89 -20.01
CA SER A 13 2.92 -10.59 -19.58
C SER A 13 3.21 -10.34 -18.10
N LEU A 14 2.91 -11.33 -17.25
CA LEU A 14 3.16 -11.26 -15.81
C LEU A 14 4.65 -11.07 -15.46
N LEU A 15 5.57 -11.68 -16.22
CA LEU A 15 7.02 -11.49 -16.02
C LEU A 15 7.48 -10.10 -16.45
N ILE A 16 6.88 -9.53 -17.51
CA ILE A 16 7.17 -8.17 -17.95
C ILE A 16 6.65 -7.17 -16.90
N ASP A 17 5.42 -7.34 -16.43
CA ASP A 17 4.81 -6.50 -15.40
C ASP A 17 5.64 -6.55 -14.09
N PHE A 18 6.06 -7.74 -13.68
CA PHE A 18 6.94 -7.94 -12.52
C PHE A 18 8.30 -7.26 -12.69
N SER A 19 8.91 -7.36 -13.89
CA SER A 19 10.21 -6.73 -14.18
C SER A 19 10.11 -5.20 -14.20
N ASN A 20 9.02 -4.66 -14.75
CA ASN A 20 8.76 -3.23 -14.77
C ASN A 20 8.50 -2.70 -13.35
N TYR A 21 7.72 -3.43 -12.57
CA TYR A 21 7.47 -3.19 -11.17
C TYR A 21 8.78 -3.07 -10.36
N TYR A 22 9.66 -4.08 -10.43
CA TYR A 22 10.93 -4.06 -9.69
C TYR A 22 11.87 -2.94 -10.14
N ARG A 23 11.90 -2.62 -11.41
CA ARG A 23 12.77 -1.55 -11.95
C ARG A 23 12.35 -0.19 -11.43
N GLN A 24 11.05 0.10 -11.34
CA GLN A 24 10.52 1.35 -10.82
C GLN A 24 10.71 1.47 -9.31
N THR A 25 10.55 0.37 -8.55
CA THR A 25 10.79 0.34 -7.10
C THR A 25 12.23 0.69 -6.72
N LEU A 26 13.20 0.50 -7.63
CA LEU A 26 14.62 0.73 -7.38
C LEU A 26 15.11 2.12 -7.86
N SER A 27 14.34 2.86 -8.65
CA SER A 27 14.85 4.06 -9.33
C SER A 27 14.37 5.41 -8.79
N ASP A 28 13.24 5.50 -8.05
CA ASP A 28 12.59 6.79 -7.80
C ASP A 28 12.13 7.02 -6.34
N SER A 29 12.90 6.56 -5.34
CA SER A 29 12.47 6.67 -3.94
C SER A 29 12.57 8.08 -3.33
N ASP A 30 13.29 9.00 -3.96
CA ASP A 30 13.71 10.26 -3.32
C ASP A 30 13.00 11.51 -3.87
N THR A 31 12.09 11.36 -4.84
CA THR A 31 11.35 12.47 -5.43
C THR A 31 9.85 12.23 -5.37
N LEU A 32 9.10 13.31 -5.20
CA LEU A 32 7.63 13.27 -5.26
C LEU A 32 7.15 12.78 -6.62
N THR A 33 6.01 12.14 -6.63
CA THR A 33 5.32 11.68 -7.83
C THR A 33 3.88 12.21 -7.85
N THR A 34 3.13 12.01 -8.93
CA THR A 34 1.71 12.36 -8.95
C THR A 34 0.85 11.24 -8.39
N LEU A 35 -0.31 11.59 -7.82
CA LEU A 35 -1.29 10.61 -7.36
C LEU A 35 -1.72 9.68 -8.51
N GLU A 36 -1.92 10.21 -9.72
CA GLU A 36 -2.25 9.40 -10.90
C GLU A 36 -1.20 8.32 -11.16
N HIS A 37 0.10 8.65 -11.03
CA HIS A 37 1.17 7.68 -11.20
C HIS A 37 1.14 6.57 -10.13
N GLU A 38 0.89 6.90 -8.85
CA GLU A 38 0.70 5.91 -7.79
C GLU A 38 -0.50 4.99 -8.07
N VAL A 39 -1.61 5.55 -8.56
CA VAL A 39 -2.81 4.80 -8.96
C VAL A 39 -2.51 3.85 -10.12
N GLU A 40 -1.77 4.30 -11.14
CA GLU A 40 -1.34 3.42 -12.24
C GLU A 40 -0.46 2.26 -11.74
N GLN A 41 0.50 2.55 -10.86
CA GLN A 41 1.36 1.53 -10.26
C GLN A 41 0.54 0.52 -9.44
N GLY A 42 -0.35 1.02 -8.58
CA GLY A 42 -1.27 0.19 -7.79
C GLY A 42 -2.14 -0.70 -8.69
N THR A 43 -2.67 -0.15 -9.79
CA THR A 43 -3.49 -0.88 -10.75
C THR A 43 -2.71 -2.01 -11.43
N ARG A 44 -1.45 -1.78 -11.82
CA ARG A 44 -0.57 -2.84 -12.37
C ARG A 44 -0.35 -3.97 -11.37
N TYR A 45 -0.12 -3.63 -10.10
CA TYR A 45 0.01 -4.62 -9.03
C TYR A 45 -1.28 -5.43 -8.84
N ILE A 46 -2.44 -4.76 -8.81
CA ILE A 46 -3.76 -5.41 -8.68
C ILE A 46 -3.98 -6.41 -9.82
N ASN A 47 -3.74 -6.00 -11.07
CA ASN A 47 -3.89 -6.87 -12.25
C ASN A 47 -3.03 -8.13 -12.14
N LEU A 48 -1.78 -7.98 -11.64
CA LEU A 48 -0.89 -9.09 -11.39
C LEU A 48 -1.47 -10.05 -10.33
N MET A 49 -2.02 -9.52 -9.25
CA MET A 49 -2.60 -10.32 -8.18
C MET A 49 -3.92 -11.00 -8.62
N GLN A 50 -4.78 -10.32 -9.37
CA GLN A 50 -5.99 -10.91 -9.97
C GLN A 50 -5.63 -12.10 -10.88
N ALA A 51 -4.59 -11.96 -11.70
CA ALA A 51 -4.10 -13.05 -12.54
C ALA A 51 -3.57 -14.24 -11.73
N ARG A 52 -3.00 -14.00 -10.54
CA ARG A 52 -2.48 -15.03 -9.64
C ARG A 52 -3.58 -15.76 -8.87
N TYR A 53 -4.56 -15.04 -8.32
CA TYR A 53 -5.60 -15.60 -7.46
C TYR A 53 -6.81 -16.15 -8.24
N GLY A 54 -6.94 -15.78 -9.52
CA GLY A 54 -8.06 -16.15 -10.39
C GLY A 54 -9.20 -15.14 -10.38
N ASP A 55 -10.04 -15.23 -11.43
CA ASP A 55 -11.14 -14.31 -11.64
C ASP A 55 -12.16 -14.36 -10.49
N GLY A 56 -12.55 -13.17 -10.01
CA GLY A 56 -13.59 -13.02 -8.99
C GLY A 56 -13.13 -13.13 -7.53
N ARG A 57 -11.86 -13.50 -7.27
CA ARG A 57 -11.32 -13.56 -5.88
C ARG A 57 -10.88 -12.20 -5.34
N LEU A 58 -10.57 -11.26 -6.22
CA LEU A 58 -10.14 -9.91 -5.86
C LEU A 58 -10.92 -8.90 -6.70
N ARG A 59 -11.68 -8.04 -6.03
CA ARG A 59 -12.43 -6.94 -6.63
C ARG A 59 -11.82 -5.63 -6.16
N VAL A 60 -11.47 -4.75 -7.08
CA VAL A 60 -10.91 -3.44 -6.71
C VAL A 60 -11.65 -2.36 -7.45
N SER A 61 -12.06 -1.33 -6.73
CA SER A 61 -12.59 -0.09 -7.29
C SER A 61 -11.68 1.08 -6.91
N VAL A 62 -11.49 1.99 -7.85
CA VAL A 62 -10.65 3.19 -7.68
C VAL A 62 -11.51 4.38 -8.06
N ASP A 63 -11.70 5.29 -7.11
CA ASP A 63 -12.50 6.51 -7.23
C ASP A 63 -11.66 7.70 -6.77
N ILE A 64 -11.04 8.38 -7.74
CA ILE A 64 -10.12 9.49 -7.52
C ILE A 64 -10.73 10.73 -8.16
N ASP A 65 -10.97 11.75 -7.36
CA ASP A 65 -11.45 13.03 -7.86
C ASP A 65 -10.48 13.58 -8.90
N PHE A 66 -11.03 14.18 -9.95
CA PHE A 66 -10.23 14.64 -11.08
C PHE A 66 -9.22 15.70 -10.66
N GLU A 67 -9.62 16.57 -9.73
CA GLU A 67 -8.85 17.71 -9.26
C GLU A 67 -7.58 17.31 -8.51
N VAL A 68 -7.55 16.12 -7.90
CA VAL A 68 -6.39 15.65 -7.10
C VAL A 68 -5.45 14.69 -7.84
N ARG A 69 -5.72 14.36 -9.09
CA ARG A 69 -4.89 13.41 -9.86
C ARG A 69 -3.44 13.86 -10.04
N ASP A 70 -3.26 15.16 -10.26
CA ASP A 70 -1.95 15.77 -10.45
C ASP A 70 -1.28 16.19 -9.13
N SER A 71 -1.94 15.97 -7.98
CA SER A 71 -1.36 16.28 -6.67
C SER A 71 -0.08 15.49 -6.46
N LEU A 72 0.93 16.18 -5.97
CA LEU A 72 2.22 15.56 -5.63
C LEU A 72 2.05 14.73 -4.38
N VAL A 73 2.55 13.51 -4.39
CA VAL A 73 2.50 12.58 -3.25
C VAL A 73 3.86 11.90 -3.05
N PRO A 74 4.16 11.45 -1.84
CA PRO A 74 5.33 10.61 -1.62
C PRO A 74 5.27 9.36 -2.49
N PRO A 75 6.38 8.91 -3.09
CA PRO A 75 6.39 7.70 -3.89
C PRO A 75 6.14 6.45 -3.02
N PHE A 76 5.52 5.43 -3.58
CA PHE A 76 5.23 4.16 -2.93
C PHE A 76 4.40 4.30 -1.64
N ILE A 77 3.35 5.14 -1.66
CA ILE A 77 2.38 5.19 -0.58
C ILE A 77 1.20 4.26 -0.84
N LEU A 78 0.66 4.22 -2.06
CA LEU A 78 -0.55 3.46 -2.37
C LEU A 78 -0.28 1.96 -2.47
N GLN A 79 0.79 1.56 -3.12
CA GLN A 79 1.08 0.16 -3.35
C GLN A 79 1.26 -0.66 -2.06
N PRO A 80 2.04 -0.23 -1.03
CA PRO A 80 2.15 -0.99 0.23
C PRO A 80 0.80 -1.15 0.94
N LEU A 81 -0.12 -0.20 0.81
CA LEU A 81 -1.47 -0.29 1.37
C LEU A 81 -2.27 -1.39 0.65
N LEU A 82 -2.24 -1.42 -0.68
CA LEU A 82 -2.86 -2.49 -1.48
C LEU A 82 -2.25 -3.86 -1.19
N GLU A 83 -0.92 -3.91 -1.01
CA GLU A 83 -0.24 -5.15 -0.62
C GLU A 83 -0.72 -5.66 0.73
N ASN A 84 -0.93 -4.77 1.71
CA ASN A 84 -1.45 -5.14 3.02
C ASN A 84 -2.86 -5.73 2.91
N CYS A 85 -3.77 -5.08 2.19
CA CYS A 85 -5.11 -5.62 1.95
C CYS A 85 -5.03 -7.02 1.34
N ILE A 86 -4.22 -7.22 0.28
CA ILE A 86 -4.15 -8.50 -0.42
C ILE A 86 -3.48 -9.59 0.42
N LYS A 87 -2.49 -9.27 1.26
CA LYS A 87 -1.77 -10.25 2.06
C LYS A 87 -2.48 -10.64 3.36
N HIS A 88 -3.16 -9.67 3.99
CA HIS A 88 -3.64 -9.82 5.36
C HIS A 88 -5.16 -9.86 5.48
N ALA A 89 -5.90 -9.31 4.52
CA ALA A 89 -7.36 -9.22 4.59
C ALA A 89 -8.10 -10.43 4.02
N GLN A 90 -7.42 -11.37 3.32
CA GLN A 90 -8.06 -12.47 2.60
C GLN A 90 -8.84 -13.39 3.53
N ARG A 91 -10.09 -13.68 3.13
CA ARG A 91 -10.92 -14.76 3.69
C ARG A 91 -10.74 -16.03 2.85
N GLU A 92 -10.85 -17.20 3.47
CA GLU A 92 -10.62 -18.48 2.77
C GLU A 92 -11.58 -18.71 1.59
N THR A 93 -12.84 -18.33 1.74
CA THR A 93 -13.94 -18.68 0.81
C THR A 93 -14.53 -17.49 0.08
N GLU A 94 -14.44 -16.27 0.62
CA GLU A 94 -15.09 -15.09 0.08
C GLU A 94 -14.12 -14.25 -0.77
N PRO A 95 -14.61 -13.56 -1.82
CA PRO A 95 -13.82 -12.58 -2.55
C PRO A 95 -13.44 -11.42 -1.62
N LEU A 96 -12.24 -10.88 -1.80
CA LEU A 96 -11.80 -9.65 -1.16
C LEU A 96 -12.18 -8.46 -2.04
N SER A 97 -12.85 -7.47 -1.47
CA SER A 97 -13.13 -6.18 -2.11
C SER A 97 -12.23 -5.10 -1.52
N ILE A 98 -11.59 -4.32 -2.38
CA ILE A 98 -10.76 -3.17 -1.99
C ILE A 98 -11.30 -1.94 -2.67
N HIS A 99 -11.48 -0.86 -1.91
CA HIS A 99 -11.87 0.45 -2.41
C HIS A 99 -10.76 1.46 -2.17
N VAL A 100 -10.33 2.14 -3.22
CA VAL A 100 -9.38 3.25 -3.15
C VAL A 100 -10.13 4.52 -3.48
N ARG A 101 -10.06 5.51 -2.60
CA ARG A 101 -10.65 6.84 -2.83
C ARG A 101 -9.62 7.92 -2.55
N ALA A 102 -9.68 9.02 -3.29
CA ALA A 102 -8.90 10.20 -2.97
C ALA A 102 -9.66 11.47 -3.37
N PHE A 103 -9.62 12.46 -2.50
CA PHE A 103 -10.32 13.72 -2.67
C PHE A 103 -9.63 14.85 -1.89
N GLU A 104 -9.91 16.08 -2.29
CA GLU A 104 -9.44 17.26 -1.60
C GLU A 104 -10.25 17.50 -0.32
N THR A 105 -9.58 17.99 0.72
CA THR A 105 -10.17 18.43 1.99
C THR A 105 -9.77 19.88 2.26
N ASP A 106 -10.34 20.49 3.30
CA ASP A 106 -9.97 21.86 3.71
C ASP A 106 -8.48 21.98 4.11
N ASP A 107 -7.87 20.88 4.56
CA ASP A 107 -6.47 20.82 5.04
C ASP A 107 -5.48 20.31 3.99
N GLY A 108 -5.96 19.66 2.91
CA GLY A 108 -5.12 19.10 1.86
C GLY A 108 -5.74 17.90 1.14
N LEU A 109 -4.99 16.83 0.94
CA LEU A 109 -5.40 15.63 0.23
C LEU A 109 -5.63 14.46 1.20
N GLU A 110 -6.78 13.81 1.09
CA GLU A 110 -7.06 12.55 1.79
C GLU A 110 -7.10 11.38 0.80
N ILE A 111 -6.36 10.30 1.12
CA ILE A 111 -6.36 9.05 0.36
C ILE A 111 -6.85 7.94 1.29
N ILE A 112 -7.87 7.20 0.89
CA ILE A 112 -8.47 6.12 1.66
C ILE A 112 -8.31 4.81 0.91
N VAL A 113 -7.76 3.81 1.59
CA VAL A 113 -7.74 2.42 1.12
C VAL A 113 -8.52 1.58 2.13
N GLU A 114 -9.59 0.96 1.67
CA GLU A 114 -10.53 0.19 2.48
C GLU A 114 -10.67 -1.23 1.93
N ASP A 115 -10.67 -2.23 2.81
CA ASP A 115 -10.95 -3.62 2.47
C ASP A 115 -12.08 -4.20 3.33
N ASP A 116 -12.81 -5.18 2.79
CA ASP A 116 -13.86 -5.95 3.48
C ASP A 116 -13.33 -7.29 4.05
N GLY A 117 -12.05 -7.35 4.36
CA GLY A 117 -11.37 -8.56 4.78
C GLY A 117 -11.59 -8.96 6.25
N ILE A 118 -10.64 -9.71 6.80
CA ILE A 118 -10.75 -10.25 8.18
C ILE A 118 -10.66 -9.17 9.25
N GLY A 119 -10.12 -8.00 8.94
CA GLY A 119 -9.89 -6.92 9.90
C GLY A 119 -8.88 -7.28 11.00
N MET A 120 -8.77 -6.39 11.98
CA MET A 120 -7.88 -6.54 13.15
C MET A 120 -8.67 -6.26 14.43
N SER A 121 -8.24 -6.88 15.54
CA SER A 121 -8.76 -6.55 16.87
C SER A 121 -8.30 -5.14 17.27
N GLU A 122 -9.04 -4.51 18.19
CA GLU A 122 -8.70 -3.18 18.70
C GLU A 122 -7.29 -3.15 19.32
N GLU A 123 -6.89 -4.22 20.00
CA GLU A 123 -5.57 -4.37 20.60
C GLU A 123 -4.46 -4.37 19.54
N VAL A 124 -4.62 -5.13 18.45
CA VAL A 124 -3.66 -5.17 17.32
C VAL A 124 -3.57 -3.81 16.65
N CYS A 125 -4.73 -3.17 16.42
CA CYS A 125 -4.80 -1.86 15.77
C CYS A 125 -4.09 -0.78 16.62
N ALA A 126 -4.29 -0.76 17.94
CA ALA A 126 -3.65 0.18 18.85
C ALA A 126 -2.12 0.05 18.87
N HIS A 127 -1.59 -1.16 18.73
CA HIS A 127 -0.14 -1.42 18.78
C HIS A 127 0.53 -1.43 17.40
N LEU A 128 -0.22 -1.14 16.33
CA LEU A 128 0.28 -1.27 14.96
C LEU A 128 1.55 -0.48 14.67
N PHE A 129 1.69 0.71 15.26
CA PHE A 129 2.83 1.61 15.08
C PHE A 129 3.80 1.62 16.27
N GLU A 130 3.41 1.10 17.43
CA GLU A 130 4.25 1.18 18.65
C GLU A 130 5.49 0.29 18.55
N GLN A 131 5.37 -0.90 17.95
CA GLN A 131 6.45 -1.88 17.83
C GLN A 131 7.61 -1.37 16.97
N HIS A 132 7.35 -0.44 16.03
CA HIS A 132 8.37 0.08 15.10
C HIS A 132 9.03 1.38 15.56
N ARG A 133 8.53 1.99 16.63
CA ARG A 133 9.20 3.12 17.29
C ARG A 133 10.40 2.69 18.15
N ARG A 134 10.45 1.41 18.51
CA ARG A 134 11.60 0.81 19.22
C ARG A 134 12.41 0.07 18.16
N GLU A 135 13.68 0.43 17.99
CA GLU A 135 14.66 -0.27 17.16
C GLU A 135 14.92 -1.68 17.75
N GLU A 136 13.94 -2.57 17.67
CA GLU A 136 14.18 -3.97 17.99
C GLU A 136 14.59 -4.71 16.71
N PRO A 137 15.75 -5.41 16.73
CA PRO A 137 16.20 -6.18 15.59
C PRO A 137 15.16 -7.27 15.23
N GLU A 138 15.02 -7.52 13.93
CA GLU A 138 14.16 -8.56 13.38
C GLU A 138 14.26 -9.86 14.20
N SER A 139 13.19 -10.24 14.89
CA SER A 139 13.18 -11.50 15.62
C SER A 139 13.03 -12.64 14.62
N ILE A 140 14.13 -13.38 14.41
CA ILE A 140 14.13 -14.63 13.64
C ILE A 140 13.43 -15.67 14.52
N THR A 141 12.30 -16.21 14.05
CA THR A 141 11.64 -17.32 14.72
C THR A 141 12.49 -18.59 14.67
N ALA A 142 12.29 -19.52 15.60
CA ALA A 142 13.09 -20.74 15.72
C ALA A 142 13.07 -21.66 14.48
N ASP A 143 12.16 -21.42 13.53
CA ASP A 143 12.05 -22.11 12.23
C ASP A 143 12.79 -21.38 11.09
N GLY A 144 13.52 -20.29 11.38
CA GLY A 144 14.25 -19.50 10.39
C GLY A 144 13.37 -18.57 9.55
N SER A 145 12.07 -18.45 9.84
CA SER A 145 11.18 -17.47 9.20
C SER A 145 11.32 -16.12 9.87
N VAL A 146 11.52 -15.08 9.07
CA VAL A 146 11.48 -13.70 9.55
C VAL A 146 10.00 -13.33 9.72
N LYS A 147 9.51 -13.24 10.94
CA LYS A 147 8.25 -12.55 11.21
C LYS A 147 8.47 -11.06 10.89
N ARG A 148 8.22 -10.69 9.65
CA ARG A 148 8.01 -9.27 9.32
C ARG A 148 6.73 -8.85 10.04
N GLY A 149 6.90 -8.03 11.07
CA GLY A 149 5.78 -7.57 11.90
C GLY A 149 4.70 -6.94 11.01
N CYS A 150 3.46 -7.29 11.28
CA CYS A 150 2.29 -6.58 10.76
C CYS A 150 2.51 -5.09 11.13
N GLY A 151 2.58 -4.21 10.15
CA GLY A 151 2.78 -2.77 10.40
C GLY A 151 4.08 -2.17 9.86
N LEU A 152 5.13 -2.96 9.56
CA LEU A 152 6.37 -2.40 8.99
C LEU A 152 6.12 -1.64 7.68
N ALA A 153 5.27 -2.17 6.81
CA ALA A 153 4.93 -1.51 5.54
C ALA A 153 4.19 -0.18 5.78
N LEU A 154 3.22 -0.16 6.71
CA LEU A 154 2.49 1.05 7.08
C LEU A 154 3.41 2.07 7.78
N PHE A 155 4.30 1.60 8.65
CA PHE A 155 5.29 2.47 9.29
C PHE A 155 6.21 3.13 8.26
N ASN A 156 6.69 2.39 7.26
CA ASN A 156 7.52 2.95 6.18
C ASN A 156 6.74 3.98 5.34
N VAL A 157 5.45 3.76 5.09
CA VAL A 157 4.59 4.75 4.44
C VAL A 157 4.48 6.00 5.30
N LEU A 158 4.22 5.86 6.61
CA LEU A 158 4.14 6.99 7.55
C LEU A 158 5.44 7.80 7.58
N GLN A 159 6.61 7.14 7.62
CA GLN A 159 7.90 7.81 7.59
C GLN A 159 8.11 8.62 6.31
N ARG A 160 7.66 8.13 5.14
CA ARG A 160 7.70 8.88 3.89
C ARG A 160 6.77 10.07 3.89
N ILE A 161 5.57 9.91 4.45
CA ILE A 161 4.63 11.03 4.60
C ILE A 161 5.30 12.14 5.42
N HIS A 162 5.85 11.82 6.58
CA HIS A 162 6.54 12.80 7.43
C HIS A 162 7.76 13.41 6.75
N PHE A 163 8.50 12.64 5.95
CA PHE A 163 9.68 13.13 5.24
C PHE A 163 9.34 14.20 4.19
N PHE A 164 8.23 14.05 3.47
CA PHE A 164 7.85 14.97 2.41
C PHE A 164 6.83 16.04 2.83
N TYR A 165 6.02 15.76 3.86
CA TYR A 165 4.91 16.63 4.26
C TYR A 165 5.00 17.12 5.72
N GLY A 166 5.95 16.58 6.51
CA GLY A 166 6.10 16.95 7.93
C GLY A 166 5.11 16.24 8.85
N GLU A 167 5.18 16.60 10.12
CA GLU A 167 4.44 15.94 11.23
C GLU A 167 2.94 16.27 11.25
N ASP A 168 2.50 17.31 10.54
CA ASP A 168 1.09 17.69 10.43
C ASP A 168 0.30 16.79 9.48
N SER A 169 1.02 16.00 8.67
CA SER A 169 0.48 14.95 7.81
C SER A 169 0.66 13.59 8.45
N GLY A 170 -0.13 12.60 8.03
CA GLY A 170 0.00 11.29 8.67
C GLY A 170 -0.92 10.22 8.13
N MET A 171 -1.13 9.20 8.96
CA MET A 171 -1.96 8.06 8.61
C MET A 171 -2.76 7.60 9.82
N ARG A 172 -4.05 7.29 9.58
CA ARG A 172 -4.94 6.69 10.56
C ARG A 172 -5.40 5.31 10.06
N VAL A 173 -5.51 4.36 10.97
CA VAL A 173 -6.04 3.02 10.68
C VAL A 173 -7.28 2.79 11.53
N LYS A 174 -8.36 2.40 10.88
CA LYS A 174 -9.61 1.95 11.51
C LYS A 174 -9.83 0.50 11.08
N SER A 175 -10.00 -0.40 12.03
CA SER A 175 -10.22 -1.81 11.72
C SER A 175 -11.17 -2.43 12.73
N GLN A 176 -11.95 -3.40 12.26
CA GLN A 176 -12.83 -4.22 13.09
C GLN A 176 -12.74 -5.65 12.62
N GLU A 177 -12.52 -6.56 13.56
CA GLU A 177 -12.42 -7.99 13.29
C GLU A 177 -13.71 -8.52 12.63
N GLY A 178 -13.56 -9.26 11.54
CA GLY A 178 -14.66 -9.80 10.74
C GLY A 178 -15.34 -8.79 9.80
N VAL A 179 -14.98 -7.50 9.84
CA VAL A 179 -15.58 -6.44 9.00
C VAL A 179 -14.62 -5.96 7.93
N GLY A 180 -13.36 -5.62 8.31
CA GLY A 180 -12.35 -5.14 7.39
C GLY A 180 -11.45 -4.06 7.99
N THR A 181 -10.66 -3.42 7.13
CA THR A 181 -9.71 -2.37 7.52
C THR A 181 -9.84 -1.17 6.59
N GLN A 182 -9.72 0.02 7.16
CA GLN A 182 -9.65 1.29 6.45
C GLN A 182 -8.35 1.99 6.87
N VAL A 183 -7.49 2.29 5.91
CA VAL A 183 -6.30 3.11 6.08
C VAL A 183 -6.55 4.46 5.43
N ILE A 184 -6.39 5.54 6.20
CA ILE A 184 -6.61 6.92 5.79
C ILE A 184 -5.26 7.63 5.84
N VAL A 185 -4.79 8.11 4.71
CA VAL A 185 -3.60 8.95 4.57
C VAL A 185 -4.05 10.40 4.43
N GLU A 186 -3.50 11.28 5.25
CA GLU A 186 -3.77 12.71 5.27
C GLU A 186 -2.48 13.46 4.90
N LEU A 187 -2.49 14.15 3.77
CA LEU A 187 -1.38 14.98 3.28
C LEU A 187 -1.81 16.45 3.38
N ASN A 188 -1.37 17.09 4.45
CA ASN A 188 -1.79 18.46 4.80
C ASN A 188 -0.77 19.49 4.30
N GLY A 189 -1.26 20.56 3.67
CA GLY A 189 -0.41 21.62 3.13
C GLY A 189 0.37 21.22 1.88
N GLU A 190 1.47 21.91 1.63
CA GLU A 190 2.33 21.69 0.49
C GLU A 190 3.51 20.78 0.84
N PRO A 191 3.94 19.88 -0.07
CA PRO A 191 5.08 19.03 0.18
C PRO A 191 6.40 19.82 0.23
N HIS A 192 7.33 19.36 1.04
CA HIS A 192 8.68 19.90 1.09
C HIS A 192 9.58 19.18 0.11
N GLU A 193 10.39 19.90 -0.66
CA GLU A 193 11.53 19.26 -1.30
C GLU A 193 12.51 18.82 -0.22
N PRO A 194 12.86 17.52 -0.12
CA PRO A 194 13.83 17.08 0.86
C PRO A 194 15.16 17.79 0.59
N ALA A 195 15.78 18.32 1.66
CA ALA A 195 17.12 18.89 1.53
C ALA A 195 18.06 17.83 0.94
N PRO A 196 18.89 18.15 -0.05
CA PRO A 196 19.83 17.21 -0.63
C PRO A 196 20.67 16.61 0.48
N LEU A 197 20.75 15.28 0.55
CA LEU A 197 21.63 14.59 1.48
C LEU A 197 23.04 15.08 1.22
N THR A 198 23.54 15.94 2.10
CA THR A 198 24.95 16.34 2.07
C THR A 198 25.78 15.12 2.37
N ALA A 199 26.54 14.68 1.36
CA ALA A 199 27.48 13.56 1.41
C ALA A 199 28.58 13.76 2.46
#